data_e643ae8779b8d148635154f07d43710e
#
_entry.id   e643ae8779b8d148635154f07d43710e
#
_cell.length_a   1.000
_cell.length_b   1.000
_cell.length_c   1.000
_cell.angle_alpha   90.00
_cell.angle_beta   90.00
_cell.angle_gamma   90.00
#
_symmetry.space_group_name_H-M   'P 1'
#
loop_
_entity.id
_entity.type
_entity.pdbx_description
1 polymer ?
#
loop_
_entity_poly.entity_id
_entity_poly.type
_entity_poly.pdbx_seq_one_letter_code
_entity_poly.pdbx_strand_id
1 'polypeptide(L)'
;MKIASRIAAGTLGLAAAAGIALGASGAAHAGTMPITRPGEPTVAMTITNHTDKPEYLIGGNADGGQWVNAPKQVLYPGATETITAVAPFNNHLDVNAMYRIGLFGPTANYELTNHKFNVNTGMSGIWGPRSQQYWMNSNIDTGFPQANVGFDQW
;
A
#
# COMPACT_ATOMS: atom_id res chain seq x y z
N MET A 1 -14.57 1.92 -69.44
CA MET A 1 -15.03 1.43 -68.12
C MET A 1 -13.96 1.68 -67.08
N LYS A 2 -14.18 2.65 -66.19
CA LYS A 2 -13.25 3.00 -65.10
C LYS A 2 -13.96 2.70 -63.78
N ILE A 3 -13.44 1.74 -63.05
CA ILE A 3 -13.94 1.41 -61.71
C ILE A 3 -13.09 2.18 -60.71
N ALA A 4 -13.70 3.12 -60.03
CA ALA A 4 -13.07 3.85 -58.94
C ALA A 4 -13.29 3.13 -57.63
N SER A 5 -12.21 2.67 -57.04
CA SER A 5 -12.19 2.09 -55.69
C SER A 5 -12.15 3.22 -54.66
N ARG A 6 -13.17 3.31 -53.79
CA ARG A 6 -13.20 4.24 -52.68
C ARG A 6 -12.68 3.54 -51.43
N ILE A 7 -11.54 3.98 -50.94
CA ILE A 7 -11.02 3.55 -49.62
C ILE A 7 -11.66 4.48 -48.57
N ALA A 8 -12.47 3.92 -47.70
CA ALA A 8 -12.98 4.62 -46.54
C ALA A 8 -11.96 4.49 -45.41
N ALA A 9 -11.34 5.60 -45.06
CA ALA A 9 -10.52 5.71 -43.87
C ALA A 9 -11.41 5.84 -42.63
N GLY A 10 -11.54 4.76 -41.85
CA GLY A 10 -12.19 4.81 -40.57
C GLY A 10 -11.25 5.37 -39.49
N THR A 11 -11.52 6.59 -39.04
CA THR A 11 -10.87 7.14 -37.85
C THR A 11 -11.42 6.49 -36.60
N LEU A 12 -10.64 5.60 -35.98
CA LEU A 12 -10.90 5.09 -34.63
C LEU A 12 -10.58 6.21 -33.64
N GLY A 13 -11.61 6.88 -33.17
CA GLY A 13 -11.50 7.79 -32.04
C GLY A 13 -11.29 7.00 -30.75
N LEU A 14 -10.09 7.07 -30.20
CA LEU A 14 -9.81 6.63 -28.83
C LEU A 14 -10.43 7.66 -27.87
N ALA A 15 -11.63 7.39 -27.37
CA ALA A 15 -12.16 8.13 -26.23
C ALA A 15 -11.45 7.65 -24.96
N ALA A 16 -10.43 8.40 -24.54
CA ALA A 16 -9.86 8.24 -23.21
C ALA A 16 -10.91 8.73 -22.19
N ALA A 17 -11.68 7.83 -21.63
CA ALA A 17 -12.51 8.10 -20.47
C ALA A 17 -11.58 8.27 -19.28
N ALA A 18 -11.17 9.51 -18.98
CA ALA A 18 -10.61 9.88 -17.71
C ALA A 18 -11.74 9.80 -16.68
N GLY A 19 -11.95 8.63 -16.12
CA GLY A 19 -12.80 8.45 -14.95
C GLY A 19 -12.16 9.15 -13.77
N ILE A 20 -12.63 10.36 -13.45
CA ILE A 20 -12.39 10.97 -12.15
C ILE A 20 -13.18 10.12 -11.15
N ALA A 21 -12.52 9.18 -10.53
CA ALA A 21 -13.03 8.54 -9.33
C ALA A 21 -13.06 9.63 -8.25
N LEU A 22 -14.21 10.26 -8.06
CA LEU A 22 -14.48 11.06 -6.87
C LEU A 22 -14.39 10.10 -5.70
N GLY A 23 -13.26 10.23 -4.96
CA GLY A 23 -12.95 9.37 -3.85
C GLY A 23 -14.07 9.40 -2.82
N ALA A 24 -14.77 8.31 -2.70
CA ALA A 24 -15.31 7.96 -1.40
C ALA A 24 -14.11 7.96 -0.45
N SER A 25 -14.19 8.69 0.66
CA SER A 25 -13.27 8.58 1.77
C SER A 25 -13.31 7.13 2.25
N GLY A 26 -12.56 6.28 1.57
CA GLY A 26 -12.55 4.84 1.79
C GLY A 26 -11.95 4.56 3.16
N ALA A 27 -12.58 3.71 3.91
CA ALA A 27 -11.92 3.04 5.01
C ALA A 27 -10.69 2.29 4.44
N ALA A 28 -9.61 2.25 5.22
CA ALA A 28 -8.44 1.46 4.88
C ALA A 28 -8.83 0.03 4.53
N HIS A 29 -8.43 -0.43 3.37
CA HIS A 29 -8.71 -1.79 2.90
C HIS A 29 -7.48 -2.67 3.07
N ALA A 30 -7.66 -3.73 3.82
CA ALA A 30 -6.64 -4.75 3.95
C ALA A 30 -6.49 -5.55 2.64
N GLY A 31 -5.26 -5.91 2.31
CA GLY A 31 -4.93 -6.68 1.10
C GLY A 31 -5.13 -8.19 1.26
N THR A 32 -4.68 -8.94 0.27
CA THR A 32 -4.70 -10.42 0.31
C THR A 32 -3.51 -10.93 1.10
N MET A 33 -3.78 -11.77 2.10
CA MET A 33 -2.73 -12.39 2.90
C MET A 33 -1.97 -13.48 2.13
N PRO A 34 -0.66 -13.64 2.38
CA PRO A 34 0.11 -14.72 1.83
C PRO A 34 -0.41 -16.09 2.32
N ILE A 35 -0.38 -17.08 1.45
CA ILE A 35 -0.67 -18.47 1.82
C ILE A 35 0.57 -19.04 2.51
N THR A 36 0.41 -19.47 3.76
CA THR A 36 1.48 -20.05 4.57
C THR A 36 1.03 -21.28 5.30
N ARG A 37 1.94 -21.91 6.04
CA ARG A 37 1.60 -23.04 6.90
C ARG A 37 0.74 -22.57 8.05
N PRO A 38 -0.18 -23.42 8.54
CA PRO A 38 -0.98 -23.08 9.72
C PRO A 38 -0.10 -22.70 10.92
N GLY A 39 -0.38 -21.56 11.53
CA GLY A 39 0.31 -21.07 12.71
C GLY A 39 1.56 -20.22 12.45
N GLU A 40 2.05 -20.12 11.22
CA GLU A 40 3.14 -19.22 10.87
C GLU A 40 2.61 -17.77 10.75
N PRO A 41 3.26 -16.81 11.40
CA PRO A 41 2.89 -15.41 11.26
C PRO A 41 3.02 -14.91 9.83
N THR A 42 1.97 -14.24 9.36
CA THR A 42 1.93 -13.55 8.07
C THR A 42 1.39 -12.15 8.24
N VAL A 43 1.84 -11.25 7.39
CA VAL A 43 1.35 -9.88 7.31
C VAL A 43 1.00 -9.55 5.88
N ALA A 44 -0.20 -8.97 5.68
CA ALA A 44 -0.53 -8.20 4.50
C ALA A 44 -0.84 -6.77 4.94
N MET A 45 -0.04 -5.82 4.45
CA MET A 45 -0.17 -4.40 4.73
C MET A 45 -0.52 -3.68 3.43
N THR A 46 -1.71 -3.12 3.35
CA THR A 46 -2.15 -2.33 2.20
C THR A 46 -2.04 -0.86 2.54
N ILE A 47 -1.30 -0.11 1.73
CA ILE A 47 -1.06 1.32 1.89
C ILE A 47 -1.68 2.05 0.71
N THR A 48 -2.52 3.05 0.97
CA THR A 48 -3.09 3.93 -0.05
C THR A 48 -2.63 5.37 0.20
N ASN A 49 -1.95 5.93 -0.79
CA ASN A 49 -1.52 7.33 -0.77
C ASN A 49 -2.61 8.23 -1.36
N HIS A 50 -3.39 8.91 -0.52
CA HIS A 50 -4.37 9.90 -0.93
C HIS A 50 -3.81 11.33 -0.99
N THR A 51 -2.51 11.52 -0.70
CA THR A 51 -1.88 12.83 -0.77
C THR A 51 -1.68 13.29 -2.22
N ASP A 52 -1.37 14.56 -2.41
CA ASP A 52 -0.98 15.13 -3.70
C ASP A 52 0.51 14.92 -4.03
N LYS A 53 1.26 14.21 -3.19
CA LYS A 53 2.69 13.98 -3.30
C LYS A 53 3.04 12.50 -3.47
N PRO A 54 4.06 12.18 -4.26
CA PRO A 54 4.63 10.83 -4.24
C PRO A 54 5.29 10.55 -2.90
N GLU A 55 5.21 9.32 -2.45
CA GLU A 55 5.92 8.81 -1.30
C GLU A 55 7.12 7.99 -1.75
N TYR A 56 8.30 8.33 -1.26
CA TYR A 56 9.57 7.68 -1.61
C TYR A 56 10.04 6.78 -0.47
N LEU A 57 10.24 5.52 -0.75
CA LEU A 57 10.73 4.55 0.23
C LEU A 57 12.11 4.95 0.73
N ILE A 58 12.25 5.08 2.05
CA ILE A 58 13.51 5.41 2.72
C ILE A 58 14.02 4.30 3.63
N GLY A 59 13.17 3.31 3.92
CA GLY A 59 13.54 2.14 4.69
C GLY A 59 12.36 1.21 4.91
N GLY A 60 12.67 0.01 5.36
CA GLY A 60 11.67 -0.99 5.74
C GLY A 60 12.33 -2.32 6.10
N ASN A 61 11.68 -3.06 6.98
CA ASN A 61 12.10 -4.39 7.35
C ASN A 61 10.91 -5.32 7.62
N ALA A 62 11.19 -6.62 7.68
CA ALA A 62 10.31 -7.66 8.13
C ALA A 62 11.03 -8.44 9.23
N ASP A 63 11.06 -7.88 10.45
CA ASP A 63 11.76 -8.46 11.58
C ASP A 63 11.07 -9.75 12.03
N GLY A 64 11.88 -10.77 12.27
CA GLY A 64 11.39 -12.12 12.55
C GLY A 64 11.00 -12.93 11.31
N GLY A 65 11.05 -12.34 10.10
CA GLY A 65 10.59 -12.96 8.87
C GLY A 65 11.30 -12.51 7.60
N GLN A 66 10.59 -12.62 6.51
CA GLN A 66 11.08 -12.24 5.18
C GLN A 66 9.95 -11.67 4.31
N TRP A 67 10.31 -10.80 3.38
CA TRP A 67 9.39 -10.28 2.38
C TRP A 67 8.93 -11.37 1.41
N VAL A 68 7.64 -11.41 1.14
CA VAL A 68 7.03 -12.07 -0.03
C VAL A 68 6.84 -11.05 -1.14
N ASN A 69 6.30 -9.87 -0.79
CA ASN A 69 6.23 -8.72 -1.67
C ASN A 69 6.73 -7.49 -0.90
N ALA A 70 7.93 -7.04 -1.24
CA ALA A 70 8.57 -5.91 -0.57
C ALA A 70 7.92 -4.56 -0.95
N PRO A 71 8.09 -3.50 -0.13
CA PRO A 71 7.62 -2.16 -0.44
C PRO A 71 8.15 -1.64 -1.78
N LYS A 72 7.31 -0.93 -2.54
CA LYS A 72 7.71 -0.24 -3.77
C LYS A 72 8.62 0.94 -3.45
N GLN A 73 9.53 1.26 -4.37
CA GLN A 73 10.41 2.42 -4.21
C GLN A 73 9.66 3.76 -4.23
N VAL A 74 8.54 3.82 -4.93
CA VAL A 74 7.70 5.01 -5.01
C VAL A 74 6.23 4.61 -5.01
N LEU A 75 5.45 5.25 -4.15
CA LEU A 75 4.00 5.17 -4.13
C LEU A 75 3.42 6.51 -4.58
N TYR A 76 2.90 6.56 -5.81
CA TYR A 76 2.38 7.78 -6.41
C TYR A 76 1.05 8.24 -5.79
N PRO A 77 0.67 9.53 -5.92
CA PRO A 77 -0.65 10.02 -5.52
C PRO A 77 -1.79 9.17 -6.09
N GLY A 78 -2.73 8.79 -5.23
CA GLY A 78 -3.85 7.92 -5.57
C GLY A 78 -3.50 6.44 -5.76
N ALA A 79 -2.24 6.06 -5.64
CA ALA A 79 -1.83 4.67 -5.78
C ALA A 79 -2.01 3.88 -4.48
N THR A 80 -2.24 2.58 -4.65
CA THR A 80 -2.27 1.60 -3.58
C THR A 80 -1.22 0.54 -3.82
N GLU A 81 -0.60 0.05 -2.75
CA GLU A 81 0.23 -1.14 -2.77
C GLU A 81 -0.14 -2.09 -1.64
N THR A 82 0.15 -3.36 -1.82
CA THR A 82 0.07 -4.37 -0.76
C THR A 82 1.45 -4.98 -0.56
N ILE A 83 1.99 -4.77 0.62
CA ILE A 83 3.24 -5.36 1.10
C ILE A 83 2.88 -6.65 1.82
N THR A 84 3.64 -7.72 1.58
CA THR A 84 3.42 -9.00 2.27
C THR A 84 4.70 -9.59 2.79
N ALA A 85 4.62 -10.17 3.99
CA ALA A 85 5.74 -10.84 4.65
C ALA A 85 5.28 -12.10 5.38
N VAL A 86 6.20 -13.02 5.60
CA VAL A 86 5.99 -14.28 6.33
C VAL A 86 7.15 -14.53 7.30
N ALA A 87 6.85 -15.17 8.42
CA ALA A 87 7.86 -15.56 9.40
C ALA A 87 7.89 -17.09 9.56
N PRO A 88 8.54 -17.83 8.64
CA PRO A 88 8.67 -19.28 8.76
C PRO A 88 9.40 -19.64 10.04
N PHE A 89 8.86 -20.61 10.80
CA PHE A 89 9.45 -21.12 12.04
C PHE A 89 9.56 -20.10 13.20
N ASN A 90 8.88 -18.97 13.09
CA ASN A 90 8.87 -17.93 14.13
C ASN A 90 7.45 -17.79 14.72
N ASN A 91 7.33 -17.07 15.83
CA ASN A 91 6.06 -16.79 16.52
C ASN A 91 5.73 -15.28 16.57
N HIS A 92 6.52 -14.47 15.88
CA HIS A 92 6.31 -13.04 15.72
C HIS A 92 6.77 -12.58 14.32
N LEU A 93 6.19 -11.49 13.86
CA LEU A 93 6.55 -10.82 12.63
C LEU A 93 6.22 -9.35 12.75
N ASP A 94 7.24 -8.51 12.71
CA ASP A 94 7.08 -7.06 12.72
C ASP A 94 7.44 -6.51 11.33
N VAL A 95 6.46 -5.89 10.70
CA VAL A 95 6.61 -5.32 9.36
C VAL A 95 6.58 -3.80 9.45
N ASN A 96 7.58 -3.18 8.86
CA ASN A 96 7.72 -1.73 8.83
C ASN A 96 8.08 -1.27 7.41
N ALA A 97 7.42 -0.21 6.94
CA ALA A 97 7.76 0.51 5.72
C ALA A 97 7.74 2.01 6.00
N MET A 98 8.86 2.68 5.72
CA MET A 98 9.00 4.12 5.93
C MET A 98 9.10 4.84 4.58
N TYR A 99 8.25 5.83 4.39
CA TYR A 99 8.22 6.65 3.19
C TYR A 99 8.40 8.13 3.52
N ARG A 100 9.12 8.84 2.66
CA ARG A 100 9.17 10.31 2.67
C ARG A 100 8.10 10.86 1.73
N ILE A 101 7.22 11.71 2.25
CA ILE A 101 6.17 12.37 1.49
C ILE A 101 6.77 13.54 0.70
N GLY A 102 6.82 13.40 -0.64
CA GLY A 102 7.54 14.33 -1.49
C GLY A 102 9.06 14.33 -1.25
N LEU A 103 9.79 15.23 -1.87
CA LEU A 103 11.26 15.27 -1.78
C LEU A 103 11.77 15.78 -0.43
N PHE A 104 11.02 16.68 0.23
CA PHE A 104 11.46 17.39 1.45
C PHE A 104 10.40 17.37 2.56
N GLY A 105 9.41 16.50 2.45
CA GLY A 105 8.33 16.40 3.42
C GLY A 105 8.65 15.51 4.61
N PRO A 106 7.66 15.26 5.45
CA PRO A 106 7.78 14.38 6.61
C PRO A 106 7.94 12.92 6.21
N THR A 107 8.22 12.09 7.18
CA THR A 107 8.28 10.63 7.04
C THR A 107 6.98 10.03 7.57
N ALA A 108 6.32 9.23 6.73
CA ALA A 108 5.27 8.32 7.12
C ALA A 108 5.88 6.95 7.46
N ASN A 109 5.55 6.40 8.62
CA ASN A 109 5.91 5.06 9.03
C ASN A 109 4.65 4.21 9.10
N TYR A 110 4.61 3.16 8.33
CA TYR A 110 3.57 2.15 8.31
C TYR A 110 4.12 0.93 9.00
N GLU A 111 3.57 0.55 10.16
CA GLU A 111 4.07 -0.56 10.95
C GLU A 111 2.94 -1.45 11.42
N LEU A 112 3.16 -2.75 11.36
CA LEU A 112 2.30 -3.77 11.95
C LEU A 112 3.13 -4.76 12.75
N THR A 113 2.89 -4.79 14.05
CA THR A 113 3.33 -5.85 14.95
C THR A 113 2.35 -7.00 14.88
N ASN A 114 2.83 -8.21 14.56
CA ASN A 114 2.02 -9.43 14.53
C ASN A 114 2.60 -10.51 15.45
N HIS A 115 2.28 -10.41 16.72
CA HIS A 115 2.65 -11.37 17.76
C HIS A 115 1.40 -12.09 18.29
N LYS A 116 1.57 -13.28 18.83
CA LYS A 116 0.46 -14.14 19.31
C LYS A 116 -0.55 -13.44 20.21
N PHE A 117 -0.10 -12.50 21.03
CA PHE A 117 -0.96 -11.79 21.99
C PHE A 117 -0.99 -10.29 21.78
N ASN A 118 -0.37 -9.82 20.72
CA ASN A 118 -0.25 -8.39 20.46
C ASN A 118 -0.20 -8.13 18.95
N VAL A 119 -1.32 -7.70 18.39
CA VAL A 119 -1.39 -7.25 17.00
C VAL A 119 -1.80 -5.79 17.03
N ASN A 120 -0.90 -4.90 16.58
CA ASN A 120 -1.16 -3.47 16.63
C ASN A 120 -0.34 -2.69 15.59
N THR A 121 -0.75 -1.44 15.37
CA THR A 121 -0.09 -0.44 14.52
C THR A 121 0.46 0.73 15.35
N GLY A 122 0.76 0.49 16.61
CA GLY A 122 1.04 1.56 17.59
C GLY A 122 2.27 2.42 17.29
N MET A 123 3.19 1.92 16.46
CA MET A 123 4.36 2.68 16.02
C MET A 123 4.19 3.34 14.65
N SER A 124 2.99 3.24 14.08
CA SER A 124 2.68 3.96 12.83
C SER A 124 2.40 5.43 13.08
N GLY A 125 2.76 6.27 12.12
CA GLY A 125 2.54 7.71 12.22
C GLY A 125 3.33 8.52 11.22
N ILE A 126 3.23 9.85 11.34
CA ILE A 126 3.89 10.80 10.45
C ILE A 126 4.74 11.74 11.30
N TRP A 127 6.03 11.81 11.00
CA TRP A 127 6.99 12.59 11.77
C TRP A 127 7.85 13.51 10.90
N GLY A 128 8.31 14.59 11.51
CA GLY A 128 9.22 15.53 10.88
C GLY A 128 8.54 16.83 10.44
N PRO A 129 9.22 17.62 9.61
CA PRO A 129 8.72 18.92 9.17
C PRO A 129 7.37 18.81 8.47
N ARG A 130 6.41 19.65 8.87
CA ARG A 130 5.04 19.71 8.28
C ARG A 130 4.22 18.45 8.47
N SER A 131 4.56 17.57 9.42
CA SER A 131 3.77 16.35 9.69
C SER A 131 2.31 16.65 10.03
N GLN A 132 2.02 17.79 10.66
CA GLN A 132 0.66 18.23 10.97
C GLN A 132 -0.23 18.55 9.75
N GLN A 133 0.33 18.57 8.54
CA GLN A 133 -0.41 18.77 7.29
C GLN A 133 -0.95 17.46 6.72
N TYR A 134 -0.58 16.34 7.32
CA TYR A 134 -0.89 15.01 6.86
C TYR A 134 -1.63 14.21 7.94
N TRP A 135 -2.40 13.28 7.51
CA TRP A 135 -3.18 12.40 8.37
C TRP A 135 -2.95 10.95 7.95
N MET A 136 -2.91 10.04 8.91
CA MET A 136 -2.85 8.60 8.66
C MET A 136 -3.93 7.90 9.47
N ASN A 137 -4.65 7.00 8.83
CA ASN A 137 -5.58 6.08 9.46
C ASN A 137 -5.12 4.65 9.25
N SER A 138 -5.43 3.77 10.19
CA SER A 138 -5.18 2.33 10.06
C SER A 138 -6.39 1.53 10.51
N ASN A 139 -6.62 0.40 9.84
CA ASN A 139 -7.64 -0.57 10.20
C ASN A 139 -7.04 -1.97 10.16
N ILE A 140 -7.01 -2.64 11.33
CA ILE A 140 -6.62 -4.06 11.43
C ILE A 140 -7.87 -4.90 11.19
N ASP A 141 -7.86 -5.69 10.14
CA ASP A 141 -8.99 -6.54 9.75
C ASP A 141 -8.88 -7.94 10.39
N THR A 142 -7.68 -8.51 10.40
CA THR A 142 -7.42 -9.81 11.04
C THR A 142 -6.15 -9.77 11.88
N GLY A 143 -6.09 -10.65 12.86
CA GLY A 143 -4.97 -10.74 13.80
C GLY A 143 -4.10 -11.99 13.62
N PHE A 144 -3.28 -12.29 14.64
CA PHE A 144 -2.37 -13.42 14.65
C PHE A 144 -3.08 -14.78 14.39
N PRO A 145 -2.47 -15.69 13.62
CA PRO A 145 -1.16 -15.58 12.97
C PRO A 145 -1.19 -14.77 11.65
N GLN A 146 -2.34 -14.55 11.07
CA GLN A 146 -2.55 -13.95 9.77
C GLN A 146 -3.07 -12.52 9.95
N ALA A 147 -2.15 -11.57 10.16
CA ALA A 147 -2.51 -10.18 10.37
C ALA A 147 -2.65 -9.43 9.03
N ASN A 148 -3.77 -8.74 8.90
CA ASN A 148 -4.11 -7.95 7.72
C ASN A 148 -4.48 -6.53 8.17
N VAL A 149 -3.83 -5.53 7.57
CA VAL A 149 -4.02 -4.12 7.90
C VAL A 149 -4.10 -3.27 6.66
N GLY A 150 -4.99 -2.29 6.69
CA GLY A 150 -5.03 -1.21 5.72
C GLY A 150 -4.57 0.11 6.34
N PHE A 151 -3.85 0.90 5.57
CA PHE A 151 -3.45 2.26 5.87
C PHE A 151 -3.94 3.20 4.79
N ASP A 152 -4.57 4.29 5.19
CA ASP A 152 -4.89 5.42 4.34
C ASP A 152 -4.12 6.63 4.82
N GLN A 153 -3.47 7.35 3.89
CA GLN A 153 -2.65 8.52 4.16
C GLN A 153 -3.12 9.71 3.32
N TRP A 154 -3.46 10.85 3.95
CA TRP A 154 -3.87 12.11 3.35
C TRP A 154 -2.93 13.26 3.65
#